data_fa869c3a75c6bef610f157d9b1d51099
#
_entry.id   fa869c3a75c6bef610f157d9b1d51099
#
_cell.length_a   1.000
_cell.length_b   1.000
_cell.length_c   1.000
_cell.angle_alpha   90.00
_cell.angle_beta   90.00
_cell.angle_gamma   90.00
#
_symmetry.space_group_name_H-M   'P 1'
#
loop_
_entity.id
_entity.type
_entity.pdbx_description
1 polymer ?
#
loop_
_entity_poly.entity_id
_entity_poly.type
_entity_poly.pdbx_seq_one_letter_code
_entity_poly.pdbx_strand_id
1 'polypeptide(L)'
;MEDELLKLDVQQNEADVEAIVDDLTLFDDDLMSRVFDKNIEATELFLGIVLDAKIKVISVTGQADMKNPMVGGRNITLDVHAIDEKGQNIDIEVQGDSKGAHVRRARYHSGVVDSRMLKEGQNFRELKDSYVIFMYKHDKFGKGLPVYHIDRYVRETNELFDDGSHIIYVNGKYKGDDTIGQLVSDFNQKQSKDIHFKALADGVKHFKETEEGREIMCESVQTYAEKYGDRKETAANINAVSKLMKEMKMTLEQALDFLGLDNTQRNLVTKQLQK
;
A
#
# COMPACT_ATOMS: atom_id res chain seq x y z
N MET A 1 2.20 -5.87 -10.81
CA MET A 1 3.63 -6.01 -10.41
C MET A 1 3.98 -7.44 -9.95
N GLU A 2 3.33 -8.06 -8.95
CA GLU A 2 3.67 -9.43 -8.53
C GLU A 2 3.62 -10.48 -9.66
N ASP A 3 2.64 -10.42 -10.55
CA ASP A 3 2.51 -11.35 -11.70
C ASP A 3 3.55 -11.11 -12.80
N GLU A 4 4.14 -9.92 -12.88
CA GLU A 4 5.15 -9.56 -13.88
C GLU A 4 6.56 -9.87 -13.37
N LEU A 5 6.81 -9.68 -12.07
CA LEU A 5 8.06 -10.06 -11.42
C LEU A 5 8.29 -11.58 -11.37
N LEU A 6 7.22 -12.39 -11.46
CA LEU A 6 7.31 -13.84 -11.63
C LEU A 6 7.99 -14.25 -12.95
N LYS A 7 8.13 -13.32 -13.90
CA LYS A 7 8.75 -13.54 -15.21
C LYS A 7 10.19 -13.08 -15.28
N LEU A 8 10.66 -12.31 -14.28
CA LEU A 8 12.05 -11.87 -14.20
C LEU A 8 12.93 -12.97 -13.63
N ASP A 9 13.80 -13.51 -14.48
CA ASP A 9 15.00 -14.19 -14.01
C ASP A 9 15.96 -13.09 -13.54
N VAL A 10 16.22 -13.02 -12.24
CA VAL A 10 16.87 -11.89 -11.52
C VAL A 10 18.29 -11.55 -12.06
N GLN A 11 18.79 -12.29 -13.03
CA GLN A 11 20.12 -12.09 -13.63
C GLN A 11 20.11 -11.47 -15.03
N GLN A 12 18.98 -11.11 -15.60
CA GLN A 12 18.95 -10.62 -16.98
C GLN A 12 18.10 -9.36 -17.16
N ASN A 13 18.79 -8.26 -17.45
CA ASN A 13 18.44 -7.19 -18.39
C ASN A 13 17.83 -5.94 -17.79
N GLU A 14 18.61 -4.86 -17.85
CA GLU A 14 18.13 -3.47 -17.72
C GLU A 14 16.86 -3.24 -18.56
N ALA A 15 16.79 -3.82 -19.76
CA ALA A 15 15.63 -3.71 -20.64
C ALA A 15 14.31 -4.29 -20.06
N ASP A 16 14.40 -5.35 -19.25
CA ASP A 16 13.21 -5.94 -18.60
C ASP A 16 12.72 -5.05 -17.46
N VAL A 17 13.64 -4.46 -16.70
CA VAL A 17 13.33 -3.51 -15.63
C VAL A 17 12.68 -2.25 -16.21
N GLU A 18 13.23 -1.70 -17.30
CA GLU A 18 12.67 -0.56 -18.00
C GLU A 18 11.27 -0.84 -18.53
N ALA A 19 11.04 -2.03 -19.09
CA ALA A 19 9.71 -2.43 -19.57
C ALA A 19 8.70 -2.51 -18.42
N ILE A 20 9.11 -2.97 -17.22
CA ILE A 20 8.26 -2.95 -16.04
C ILE A 20 7.93 -1.52 -15.61
N VAL A 21 8.92 -0.63 -15.57
CA VAL A 21 8.69 0.79 -15.24
C VAL A 21 7.71 1.43 -16.24
N ASP A 22 7.83 1.10 -17.54
CA ASP A 22 6.89 1.58 -18.56
C ASP A 22 5.46 1.10 -18.33
N ASP A 23 5.28 -0.08 -17.76
CA ASP A 23 3.99 -0.69 -17.48
C ASP A 23 3.35 -0.26 -16.16
N LEU A 24 4.12 0.37 -15.24
CA LEU A 24 3.57 0.87 -13.99
C LEU A 24 2.45 1.90 -14.21
N THR A 25 1.48 1.85 -13.32
CA THR A 25 0.35 2.77 -13.20
C THR A 25 0.26 3.30 -11.78
N LEU A 26 -0.58 4.27 -11.51
CA LEU A 26 -0.82 4.74 -10.13
C LEU A 26 -1.53 3.69 -9.26
N PHE A 27 -1.91 2.52 -9.79
CA PHE A 27 -2.32 1.37 -8.98
C PHE A 27 -1.13 0.52 -8.47
N ASP A 28 0.09 0.88 -8.85
CA ASP A 28 1.29 0.29 -8.28
C ASP A 28 1.78 1.17 -7.13
N ASP A 29 1.88 0.60 -5.95
CA ASP A 29 2.15 1.27 -4.67
C ASP A 29 3.46 2.08 -4.70
N ASP A 30 4.50 1.57 -5.35
CA ASP A 30 5.80 2.25 -5.45
C ASP A 30 5.73 3.52 -6.30
N LEU A 31 5.09 3.48 -7.47
CA LEU A 31 4.91 4.68 -8.31
C LEU A 31 3.99 5.68 -7.61
N MET A 32 2.86 5.22 -7.07
CA MET A 32 1.89 6.09 -6.41
C MET A 32 2.50 6.82 -5.20
N SER A 33 3.15 6.08 -4.31
CA SER A 33 3.75 6.67 -3.12
C SER A 33 4.80 7.73 -3.45
N ARG A 34 5.58 7.54 -4.52
CA ARG A 34 6.57 8.52 -4.98
C ARG A 34 5.92 9.74 -5.63
N VAL A 35 4.89 9.55 -6.46
CA VAL A 35 4.15 10.66 -7.09
C VAL A 35 3.49 11.55 -6.04
N PHE A 36 3.06 10.96 -4.92
CA PHE A 36 2.43 11.69 -3.83
C PHE A 36 3.41 12.20 -2.77
N ASP A 37 4.64 11.64 -2.66
CA ASP A 37 5.59 12.08 -1.63
C ASP A 37 5.89 13.58 -1.76
N LYS A 38 5.63 14.33 -0.69
CA LYS A 38 5.76 15.80 -0.62
C LYS A 38 4.95 16.57 -1.68
N ASN A 39 4.08 15.89 -2.43
CA ASN A 39 3.25 16.48 -3.47
C ASN A 39 1.89 16.90 -2.90
N ILE A 40 1.86 18.10 -2.29
CA ILE A 40 0.64 18.66 -1.69
C ILE A 40 -0.46 18.82 -2.74
N GLU A 41 -0.13 19.30 -3.95
CA GLU A 41 -1.09 19.57 -5.01
C GLU A 41 -1.82 18.29 -5.46
N ALA A 42 -1.08 17.21 -5.73
CA ALA A 42 -1.68 15.93 -6.11
C ALA A 42 -2.54 15.36 -4.97
N THR A 43 -2.10 15.52 -3.71
CA THR A 43 -2.83 15.03 -2.55
C THR A 43 -4.11 15.82 -2.29
N GLU A 44 -4.06 17.15 -2.37
CA GLU A 44 -5.26 18.02 -2.26
C GLU A 44 -6.28 17.73 -3.37
N LEU A 45 -5.79 17.53 -4.61
CA LEU A 45 -6.62 17.13 -5.74
C LEU A 45 -7.33 15.79 -5.46
N PHE A 46 -6.57 14.76 -5.11
CA PHE A 46 -7.11 13.42 -4.82
C PHE A 46 -8.15 13.48 -3.70
N LEU A 47 -7.79 14.08 -2.58
CA LEU A 47 -8.69 14.20 -1.41
C LEU A 47 -9.92 15.04 -1.73
N GLY A 48 -9.75 16.14 -2.46
CA GLY A 48 -10.85 17.00 -2.89
C GLY A 48 -11.89 16.25 -3.73
N ILE A 49 -11.42 15.36 -4.61
CA ILE A 49 -12.30 14.53 -5.45
C ILE A 49 -12.98 13.43 -4.62
N VAL A 50 -12.20 12.70 -3.79
CA VAL A 50 -12.70 11.52 -3.07
C VAL A 50 -13.65 11.91 -1.93
N LEU A 51 -13.37 13.02 -1.25
CA LEU A 51 -14.15 13.50 -0.11
C LEU A 51 -15.23 14.52 -0.50
N ASP A 52 -15.28 14.90 -1.78
CA ASP A 52 -16.16 15.97 -2.29
C ASP A 52 -16.09 17.24 -1.41
N ALA A 53 -14.87 17.63 -1.03
CA ALA A 53 -14.60 18.72 -0.11
C ALA A 53 -13.29 19.44 -0.44
N LYS A 54 -13.22 20.72 -0.10
CA LYS A 54 -11.95 21.47 -0.20
C LYS A 54 -11.07 21.11 0.99
N ILE A 55 -10.06 20.30 0.74
CA ILE A 55 -9.05 19.90 1.74
C ILE A 55 -7.80 20.72 1.53
N LYS A 56 -7.21 21.20 2.61
CA LYS A 56 -5.91 21.87 2.59
C LYS A 56 -4.90 21.05 3.36
N VAL A 57 -3.93 20.51 2.66
CA VAL A 57 -2.91 19.62 3.19
C VAL A 57 -1.69 20.42 3.65
N ILE A 58 -1.12 20.08 4.80
CA ILE A 58 0.09 20.71 5.33
C ILE A 58 1.34 19.83 5.23
N SER A 59 1.15 18.50 5.18
CA SER A 59 2.27 17.57 5.00
C SER A 59 1.83 16.29 4.32
N VAL A 60 2.72 15.73 3.50
CA VAL A 60 2.55 14.44 2.82
C VAL A 60 3.85 13.67 2.90
N THR A 61 3.76 12.39 3.23
CA THR A 61 4.91 11.47 3.28
C THR A 61 4.51 10.17 2.57
N GLY A 62 5.22 9.83 1.51
CA GLY A 62 5.11 8.53 0.84
C GLY A 62 5.84 7.44 1.63
N GLN A 63 5.37 6.21 1.58
CA GLN A 63 5.92 5.03 2.28
C GLN A 63 6.20 5.32 3.77
N ALA A 64 5.20 5.87 4.47
CA ALA A 64 5.34 6.28 5.86
C ALA A 64 5.31 5.08 6.82
N ASP A 65 6.45 4.77 7.44
CA ASP A 65 6.56 3.67 8.40
C ASP A 65 5.89 3.98 9.73
N MET A 66 4.91 3.17 10.09
CA MET A 66 4.20 3.21 11.36
C MET A 66 4.55 1.99 12.22
N LYS A 67 5.52 2.17 13.13
CA LYS A 67 5.89 1.10 14.08
C LYS A 67 4.76 0.90 15.09
N ASN A 68 4.42 -0.35 15.36
CA ASN A 68 3.47 -0.65 16.43
C ASN A 68 4.10 -0.28 17.80
N PRO A 69 3.38 0.43 18.68
CA PRO A 69 3.90 0.77 20.01
C PRO A 69 4.17 -0.45 20.90
N MET A 70 3.51 -1.57 20.65
CA MET A 70 3.76 -2.82 21.36
C MET A 70 4.97 -3.57 20.78
N VAL A 71 5.87 -4.03 21.63
CA VAL A 71 6.99 -4.91 21.22
C VAL A 71 6.43 -6.19 20.58
N GLY A 72 6.87 -6.50 19.35
CA GLY A 72 6.37 -7.64 18.59
C GLY A 72 5.01 -7.42 17.91
N GLY A 73 4.39 -6.24 18.07
CA GLY A 73 3.20 -5.84 17.33
C GLY A 73 3.48 -5.67 15.83
N ARG A 74 2.45 -5.84 15.01
CA ARG A 74 2.57 -5.69 13.56
C ARG A 74 2.76 -4.22 13.18
N ASN A 75 3.90 -3.90 12.58
CA ASN A 75 4.12 -2.62 11.93
C ASN A 75 3.29 -2.53 10.64
N ILE A 76 2.99 -1.31 10.21
CA ILE A 76 2.44 -1.02 8.89
C ILE A 76 3.30 0.05 8.22
N THR A 77 3.32 0.04 6.91
CA THR A 77 3.80 1.14 6.10
C THR A 77 2.57 1.68 5.38
N LEU A 78 2.31 2.97 5.50
CA LEU A 78 1.25 3.65 4.77
C LEU A 78 1.80 4.05 3.41
N ASP A 79 1.06 3.78 2.34
CA ASP A 79 1.50 4.14 0.99
C ASP A 79 1.65 5.66 0.89
N VAL A 80 0.67 6.42 1.41
CA VAL A 80 0.76 7.87 1.58
C VAL A 80 0.10 8.29 2.89
N HIS A 81 0.83 9.01 3.73
CA HIS A 81 0.32 9.65 4.94
C HIS A 81 0.26 11.17 4.76
N ALA A 82 -0.92 11.74 4.91
CA ALA A 82 -1.15 13.17 4.84
C ALA A 82 -1.73 13.72 6.15
N ILE A 83 -1.42 14.99 6.44
CA ILE A 83 -2.03 15.75 7.54
C ILE A 83 -2.58 17.04 6.95
N ASP A 84 -3.84 17.34 7.25
CA ASP A 84 -4.49 18.56 6.80
C ASP A 84 -4.32 19.74 7.81
N GLU A 85 -4.84 20.92 7.45
CA GLU A 85 -4.76 22.12 8.29
C GLU A 85 -5.53 22.02 9.63
N LYS A 86 -6.46 21.06 9.74
CA LYS A 86 -7.22 20.78 10.98
C LYS A 86 -6.50 19.76 11.86
N GLY A 87 -5.38 19.19 11.40
CA GLY A 87 -4.65 18.12 12.06
C GLY A 87 -5.27 16.74 11.89
N GLN A 88 -6.20 16.57 10.94
CA GLN A 88 -6.77 15.27 10.57
C GLN A 88 -5.69 14.42 9.92
N ASN A 89 -5.65 13.13 10.26
CA ASN A 89 -4.67 12.20 9.71
C ASN A 89 -5.32 11.35 8.61
N ILE A 90 -4.68 11.30 7.46
CA ILE A 90 -5.22 10.67 6.26
C ILE A 90 -4.21 9.65 5.74
N ASP A 91 -4.63 8.41 5.69
CA ASP A 91 -3.94 7.28 5.11
C ASP A 91 -4.55 6.98 3.74
N ILE A 92 -3.76 7.10 2.68
CA ILE A 92 -4.19 6.75 1.32
C ILE A 92 -3.42 5.51 0.90
N GLU A 93 -4.15 4.43 0.71
CA GLU A 93 -3.65 3.12 0.32
C GLU A 93 -4.06 2.80 -1.12
N VAL A 94 -3.11 2.38 -1.92
CA VAL A 94 -3.40 1.83 -3.24
C VAL A 94 -3.39 0.31 -3.19
N GLN A 95 -4.35 -0.33 -3.83
CA GLN A 95 -4.43 -1.78 -3.82
C GLN A 95 -4.82 -2.36 -5.18
N GLY A 96 -3.83 -2.91 -5.87
CA GLY A 96 -4.01 -3.61 -7.14
C GLY A 96 -4.54 -5.04 -6.98
N ASP A 97 -4.10 -5.77 -5.95
CA ASP A 97 -4.50 -7.17 -5.69
C ASP A 97 -5.89 -7.28 -5.07
N SER A 98 -6.67 -8.27 -5.53
CA SER A 98 -8.01 -8.57 -5.04
C SER A 98 -8.07 -8.94 -3.55
N LYS A 99 -6.98 -9.44 -2.97
CA LYS A 99 -6.88 -9.86 -1.56
C LYS A 99 -6.43 -8.75 -0.61
N GLY A 100 -5.80 -7.69 -1.12
CA GLY A 100 -5.12 -6.68 -0.30
C GLY A 100 -6.04 -5.74 0.48
N ALA A 101 -7.13 -5.26 -0.13
CA ALA A 101 -8.06 -4.29 0.47
C ALA A 101 -9.06 -4.94 1.44
N HIS A 102 -8.57 -5.74 2.41
CA HIS A 102 -9.43 -6.43 3.36
C HIS A 102 -9.94 -5.48 4.45
N VAL A 103 -11.24 -5.54 4.79
CA VAL A 103 -11.89 -4.65 5.78
C VAL A 103 -11.22 -4.66 7.16
N ARG A 104 -10.59 -5.76 7.57
CA ARG A 104 -9.82 -5.82 8.83
C ARG A 104 -8.47 -5.10 8.73
N ARG A 105 -7.88 -5.01 7.51
CA ARG A 105 -6.68 -4.21 7.27
C ARG A 105 -7.03 -2.73 7.46
N ALA A 106 -8.10 -2.25 6.84
CA ALA A 106 -8.56 -0.87 7.01
C ALA A 106 -8.77 -0.51 8.49
N ARG A 107 -9.48 -1.36 9.25
CA ARG A 107 -9.65 -1.17 10.69
C ARG A 107 -8.33 -1.14 11.46
N TYR A 108 -7.36 -1.99 11.08
CA TYR A 108 -6.06 -2.03 11.74
C TYR A 108 -5.25 -0.76 11.47
N HIS A 109 -5.24 -0.27 10.23
CA HIS A 109 -4.63 1.00 9.85
C HIS A 109 -5.23 2.15 10.65
N SER A 110 -6.57 2.28 10.69
CA SER A 110 -7.27 3.28 11.50
C SER A 110 -6.79 3.26 12.97
N GLY A 111 -6.75 2.09 13.62
CA GLY A 111 -6.29 1.99 15.01
C GLY A 111 -4.81 2.34 15.21
N VAL A 112 -3.93 2.05 14.23
CA VAL A 112 -2.51 2.43 14.33
C VAL A 112 -2.34 3.93 14.13
N VAL A 113 -3.07 4.55 13.21
CA VAL A 113 -3.09 6.00 12.99
C VAL A 113 -3.57 6.71 14.25
N ASP A 114 -4.73 6.31 14.81
CA ASP A 114 -5.31 6.89 16.01
C ASP A 114 -4.37 6.81 17.23
N SER A 115 -3.68 5.66 17.40
CA SER A 115 -2.75 5.46 18.52
C SER A 115 -1.54 6.39 18.54
N ARG A 116 -1.32 7.16 17.46
CA ARG A 116 -0.20 8.08 17.32
C ARG A 116 -0.59 9.55 17.44
N MET A 117 -1.88 9.85 17.42
CA MET A 117 -2.35 11.23 17.49
C MET A 117 -2.28 11.81 18.90
N LEU A 118 -2.47 10.99 19.93
CA LEU A 118 -2.45 11.44 21.33
C LEU A 118 -1.18 11.01 22.04
N LYS A 119 -0.67 11.89 22.88
CA LYS A 119 0.42 11.62 23.84
C LYS A 119 -0.19 11.27 25.20
N GLU A 120 0.63 10.65 26.05
CA GLU A 120 0.25 10.38 27.44
C GLU A 120 -0.24 11.65 28.15
N GLY A 121 -1.38 11.55 28.82
CA GLY A 121 -2.02 12.65 29.54
C GLY A 121 -2.92 13.56 28.70
N GLN A 122 -2.93 13.45 27.39
CA GLN A 122 -3.88 14.20 26.54
C GLN A 122 -5.31 13.67 26.67
N ASN A 123 -6.30 14.57 26.50
CA ASN A 123 -7.70 14.21 26.55
C ASN A 123 -8.12 13.55 25.24
N PHE A 124 -8.93 12.49 25.31
CA PHE A 124 -9.48 11.82 24.11
C PHE A 124 -10.31 12.76 23.21
N ARG A 125 -10.85 13.86 23.71
CA ARG A 125 -11.53 14.89 22.91
C ARG A 125 -10.60 15.67 21.98
N GLU A 126 -9.29 15.56 22.18
CA GLU A 126 -8.26 16.18 21.33
C GLU A 126 -7.92 15.30 20.10
N LEU A 127 -8.39 14.02 20.11
CA LEU A 127 -8.23 13.13 18.97
C LEU A 127 -8.90 13.77 17.74
N LYS A 128 -8.14 13.86 16.66
CA LYS A 128 -8.61 14.39 15.38
C LYS A 128 -9.23 13.28 14.55
N ASP A 129 -10.02 13.67 13.56
CA ASP A 129 -10.56 12.69 12.62
C ASP A 129 -9.44 11.98 11.87
N SER A 130 -9.67 10.71 11.56
CA SER A 130 -8.79 9.87 10.78
C SER A 130 -9.52 9.29 9.58
N TYR A 131 -8.82 9.27 8.44
CA TYR A 131 -9.32 8.72 7.20
C TYR A 131 -8.39 7.62 6.72
N VAL A 132 -8.94 6.45 6.41
CA VAL A 132 -8.23 5.36 5.72
C VAL A 132 -8.91 5.15 4.38
N ILE A 133 -8.24 5.58 3.31
CA ILE A 133 -8.78 5.62 1.96
C ILE A 133 -8.09 4.56 1.11
N PHE A 134 -8.85 3.56 0.64
CA PHE A 134 -8.36 2.58 -0.32
C PHE A 134 -8.73 2.98 -1.74
N MET A 135 -7.75 3.36 -2.54
CA MET A 135 -7.88 3.38 -4.00
C MET A 135 -7.74 1.95 -4.51
N TYR A 136 -8.85 1.25 -4.67
CA TYR A 136 -8.87 -0.19 -4.92
C TYR A 136 -9.19 -0.50 -6.38
N LYS A 137 -8.31 -1.21 -7.07
CA LYS A 137 -8.41 -1.53 -8.52
C LYS A 137 -9.70 -2.28 -8.92
N HIS A 138 -10.40 -2.87 -7.92
CA HIS A 138 -11.66 -3.59 -8.14
C HIS A 138 -12.82 -2.91 -7.42
N ASP A 139 -14.06 -3.40 -7.65
CA ASP A 139 -15.22 -2.98 -6.87
C ASP A 139 -15.31 -3.81 -5.57
N LYS A 140 -15.03 -3.18 -4.43
CA LYS A 140 -14.96 -3.86 -3.13
C LYS A 140 -16.27 -4.55 -2.74
N PHE A 141 -17.39 -3.92 -3.04
CA PHE A 141 -18.71 -4.37 -2.61
C PHE A 141 -19.59 -4.83 -3.78
N GLY A 142 -19.13 -4.72 -5.03
CA GLY A 142 -19.82 -5.19 -6.22
C GLY A 142 -21.15 -4.45 -6.50
N LYS A 143 -21.27 -3.18 -6.07
CA LYS A 143 -22.48 -2.37 -6.24
C LYS A 143 -22.36 -1.31 -7.34
N GLY A 144 -21.20 -1.18 -7.97
CA GLY A 144 -20.96 -0.23 -9.05
C GLY A 144 -20.90 1.23 -8.61
N LEU A 145 -20.94 1.55 -7.32
CA LEU A 145 -20.82 2.92 -6.84
C LEU A 145 -19.39 3.43 -6.99
N PRO A 146 -19.17 4.73 -7.24
CA PRO A 146 -17.83 5.31 -7.39
C PRO A 146 -17.02 5.24 -6.10
N VAL A 147 -17.64 5.53 -4.97
CA VAL A 147 -17.03 5.58 -3.65
C VAL A 147 -17.97 4.93 -2.62
N TYR A 148 -17.39 4.25 -1.66
CA TYR A 148 -18.09 3.67 -0.52
C TYR A 148 -17.54 4.28 0.76
N HIS A 149 -18.40 4.94 1.54
CA HIS A 149 -18.09 5.49 2.85
C HIS A 149 -18.53 4.50 3.92
N ILE A 150 -17.64 4.19 4.86
CA ILE A 150 -17.89 3.25 5.94
C ILE A 150 -17.70 3.99 7.26
N ASP A 151 -18.80 4.27 7.91
CA ASP A 151 -18.90 4.92 9.22
C ASP A 151 -19.56 3.99 10.22
N ARG A 152 -19.49 4.33 11.50
CA ARG A 152 -20.14 3.61 12.58
C ARG A 152 -21.50 4.21 12.90
N TYR A 153 -22.47 3.35 13.21
CA TYR A 153 -23.83 3.73 13.55
C TYR A 153 -24.26 3.14 14.88
N VAL A 154 -25.05 3.89 15.63
CA VAL A 154 -25.81 3.39 16.77
C VAL A 154 -26.92 2.50 16.20
N ARG A 155 -26.83 1.21 16.44
CA ARG A 155 -27.69 0.19 15.82
C ARG A 155 -29.18 0.39 16.13
N GLU A 156 -29.48 0.81 17.35
CA GLU A 156 -30.82 0.92 17.88
C GLU A 156 -31.55 2.16 17.32
N THR A 157 -30.83 3.24 17.01
CA THR A 157 -31.41 4.50 16.53
C THR A 157 -31.14 4.75 15.05
N ASN A 158 -30.19 3.99 14.44
CA ASN A 158 -29.67 4.21 13.09
C ASN A 158 -29.07 5.62 12.89
N GLU A 159 -28.57 6.21 13.96
CA GLU A 159 -27.85 7.49 13.93
C GLU A 159 -26.35 7.27 13.78
N LEU A 160 -25.66 8.20 13.12
CA LEU A 160 -24.22 8.19 13.01
C LEU A 160 -23.59 8.24 14.41
N PHE A 161 -22.59 7.40 14.68
CA PHE A 161 -21.87 7.42 15.96
C PHE A 161 -20.93 8.62 16.08
N ASP A 162 -20.48 9.16 14.93
CA ASP A 162 -19.72 10.40 14.79
C ASP A 162 -18.44 10.42 15.66
N ASP A 163 -17.66 9.35 15.58
CA ASP A 163 -16.44 9.20 16.35
C ASP A 163 -15.18 9.70 15.60
N GLY A 164 -15.34 10.28 14.41
CA GLY A 164 -14.28 10.86 13.60
C GLY A 164 -13.36 9.84 12.91
N SER A 165 -13.73 8.55 12.89
CA SER A 165 -12.95 7.50 12.20
C SER A 165 -13.66 7.04 10.94
N HIS A 166 -13.07 7.33 9.78
CA HIS A 166 -13.66 7.12 8.46
C HIS A 166 -12.85 6.12 7.64
N ILE A 167 -13.52 5.16 7.01
CA ILE A 167 -12.90 4.25 6.05
C ILE A 167 -13.61 4.43 4.71
N ILE A 168 -12.82 4.60 3.65
CA ILE A 168 -13.34 4.89 2.31
C ILE A 168 -12.73 3.91 1.31
N TYR A 169 -13.57 3.40 0.41
CA TYR A 169 -13.12 2.60 -0.74
C TYR A 169 -13.53 3.29 -2.03
N VAL A 170 -12.54 3.67 -2.84
CA VAL A 170 -12.73 4.15 -4.21
C VAL A 170 -12.75 2.96 -5.15
N ASN A 171 -13.77 2.88 -6.00
CA ASN A 171 -13.97 1.77 -6.93
C ASN A 171 -13.16 1.98 -8.21
N GLY A 172 -12.01 1.31 -8.35
CA GLY A 172 -11.14 1.38 -9.53
C GLY A 172 -11.71 0.77 -10.81
N LYS A 173 -12.91 0.20 -10.76
CA LYS A 173 -13.68 -0.24 -11.95
C LYS A 173 -14.77 0.73 -12.36
N TYR A 174 -14.94 1.83 -11.65
CA TYR A 174 -15.93 2.83 -11.99
C TYR A 174 -15.58 3.54 -13.30
N LYS A 175 -16.59 3.75 -14.16
CA LYS A 175 -16.43 4.31 -15.51
C LYS A 175 -17.44 5.44 -15.77
N GLY A 176 -17.76 6.24 -14.73
CA GLY A 176 -18.60 7.42 -14.91
C GLY A 176 -17.84 8.54 -15.61
N ASP A 177 -18.59 9.47 -16.22
CA ASP A 177 -18.06 10.67 -16.88
C ASP A 177 -17.83 11.84 -15.90
N ASP A 178 -17.87 11.54 -14.60
CA ASP A 178 -17.64 12.49 -13.53
C ASP A 178 -16.15 12.55 -13.10
N THR A 179 -15.87 13.45 -12.18
CA THR A 179 -14.50 13.69 -11.68
C THR A 179 -13.86 12.45 -11.05
N ILE A 180 -14.66 11.59 -10.39
CA ILE A 180 -14.17 10.33 -9.85
C ILE A 180 -13.85 9.34 -10.96
N GLY A 181 -14.68 9.28 -12.02
CA GLY A 181 -14.40 8.45 -13.19
C GLY A 181 -13.11 8.87 -13.90
N GLN A 182 -12.85 10.18 -14.02
CA GLN A 182 -11.59 10.72 -14.55
C GLN A 182 -10.41 10.34 -13.65
N LEU A 183 -10.52 10.46 -12.33
CA LEU A 183 -9.49 10.06 -11.37
C LEU A 183 -9.18 8.55 -11.49
N VAL A 184 -10.19 7.71 -11.54
CA VAL A 184 -10.05 6.26 -11.74
C VAL A 184 -9.40 5.95 -13.08
N SER A 185 -9.74 6.69 -14.14
CA SER A 185 -9.10 6.58 -15.46
C SER A 185 -7.61 6.90 -15.34
N ASP A 186 -7.25 8.00 -14.69
CA ASP A 186 -5.86 8.45 -14.52
C ASP A 186 -5.01 7.41 -13.77
N PHE A 187 -5.57 6.78 -12.75
CA PHE A 187 -4.89 5.70 -12.00
C PHE A 187 -4.61 4.46 -12.85
N ASN A 188 -5.28 4.26 -13.97
CA ASN A 188 -5.05 3.17 -14.91
C ASN A 188 -4.10 3.54 -16.07
N GLN A 189 -3.74 4.82 -16.24
CA GLN A 189 -2.89 5.25 -17.34
C GLN A 189 -1.43 4.89 -17.10
N LYS A 190 -0.77 4.44 -18.17
CA LYS A 190 0.67 4.14 -18.18
C LYS A 190 1.52 5.36 -18.57
N GLN A 191 0.98 6.29 -19.31
CA GLN A 191 1.71 7.43 -19.89
C GLN A 191 1.15 8.75 -19.34
N SER A 192 2.03 9.67 -18.99
CA SER A 192 1.66 10.96 -18.39
C SER A 192 0.73 11.79 -19.28
N LYS A 193 0.90 11.69 -20.60
CA LYS A 193 0.10 12.44 -21.60
C LYS A 193 -1.39 12.02 -21.63
N ASP A 194 -1.71 10.81 -21.12
CA ASP A 194 -3.06 10.26 -21.11
C ASP A 194 -3.77 10.53 -19.77
N ILE A 195 -3.10 11.19 -18.84
CA ILE A 195 -3.61 11.57 -17.52
C ILE A 195 -4.29 12.93 -17.59
N HIS A 196 -5.53 13.03 -17.11
CA HIS A 196 -6.35 14.25 -17.16
C HIS A 196 -5.87 15.31 -16.16
N PHE A 197 -5.55 14.90 -14.93
CA PHE A 197 -5.17 15.82 -13.86
C PHE A 197 -3.68 16.12 -13.89
N LYS A 198 -3.36 17.40 -14.15
CA LYS A 198 -1.98 17.87 -14.34
C LYS A 198 -1.06 17.49 -13.17
N ALA A 199 -1.52 17.63 -11.94
CA ALA A 199 -0.70 17.32 -10.76
C ALA A 199 -0.26 15.84 -10.72
N LEU A 200 -1.12 14.91 -11.16
CA LEU A 200 -0.79 13.49 -11.31
C LEU A 200 0.07 13.24 -12.56
N ALA A 201 -0.28 13.87 -13.67
CA ALA A 201 0.47 13.76 -14.92
C ALA A 201 1.94 14.20 -14.75
N ASP A 202 2.19 15.32 -14.08
CA ASP A 202 3.53 15.85 -13.84
C ASP A 202 4.35 14.87 -12.96
N GLY A 203 3.74 14.28 -11.94
CA GLY A 203 4.38 13.28 -11.09
C GLY A 203 4.74 12.00 -11.85
N VAL A 204 3.80 11.44 -12.62
CA VAL A 204 4.04 10.27 -13.46
C VAL A 204 5.11 10.56 -14.52
N LYS A 205 5.07 11.74 -15.15
CA LYS A 205 6.08 12.18 -16.09
C LYS A 205 7.46 12.23 -15.45
N HIS A 206 7.59 12.80 -14.26
CA HIS A 206 8.86 12.87 -13.56
C HIS A 206 9.46 11.48 -13.39
N PHE A 207 8.72 10.53 -12.78
CA PHE A 207 9.26 9.22 -12.42
C PHE A 207 9.39 8.24 -13.60
N LYS A 208 8.67 8.43 -14.70
CA LYS A 208 8.70 7.50 -15.83
C LYS A 208 9.40 8.05 -17.08
N GLU A 209 9.53 9.38 -17.22
CA GLU A 209 9.98 9.99 -18.48
C GLU A 209 11.23 10.86 -18.30
N THR A 210 11.60 11.29 -17.07
CA THR A 210 12.89 11.96 -16.83
C THR A 210 13.97 10.95 -16.54
N GLU A 211 15.23 11.25 -16.86
CA GLU A 211 16.38 10.38 -16.59
C GLU A 211 16.52 10.08 -15.11
N GLU A 212 16.50 11.11 -14.26
CA GLU A 212 16.60 10.99 -12.79
C GLU A 212 15.47 10.15 -12.18
N GLY A 213 14.22 10.45 -12.53
CA GLY A 213 13.06 9.75 -11.99
C GLY A 213 13.00 8.30 -12.44
N ARG A 214 13.39 8.03 -13.69
CA ARG A 214 13.42 6.69 -14.27
C ARG A 214 14.51 5.81 -13.61
N GLU A 215 15.69 6.38 -13.34
CA GLU A 215 16.75 5.70 -12.59
C GLU A 215 16.26 5.28 -11.19
N ILE A 216 15.60 6.17 -10.46
CA ILE A 216 14.98 5.90 -9.16
C ILE A 216 13.96 4.74 -9.25
N MET A 217 13.11 4.74 -10.28
CA MET A 217 12.11 3.68 -10.47
C MET A 217 12.74 2.34 -10.82
N CYS A 218 13.75 2.33 -11.70
CA CYS A 218 14.47 1.11 -12.05
C CYS A 218 15.15 0.49 -10.82
N GLU A 219 15.84 1.28 -10.00
CA GLU A 219 16.46 0.82 -8.75
C GLU A 219 15.40 0.25 -7.78
N SER A 220 14.24 0.89 -7.70
CA SER A 220 13.14 0.42 -6.85
C SER A 220 12.59 -0.92 -7.32
N VAL A 221 12.34 -1.08 -8.62
CA VAL A 221 11.87 -2.34 -9.21
C VAL A 221 12.88 -3.45 -8.98
N GLN A 222 14.20 -3.20 -9.17
CA GLN A 222 15.25 -4.17 -8.90
C GLN A 222 15.27 -4.59 -7.43
N THR A 223 15.25 -3.61 -6.50
CA THR A 223 15.24 -3.87 -5.06
C THR A 223 14.00 -4.69 -4.64
N TYR A 224 12.85 -4.41 -5.24
CA TYR A 224 11.64 -5.18 -4.98
C TYR A 224 11.76 -6.61 -5.51
N ALA A 225 12.28 -6.79 -6.71
CA ALA A 225 12.48 -8.11 -7.33
C ALA A 225 13.43 -8.99 -6.49
N GLU A 226 14.54 -8.43 -6.01
CA GLU A 226 15.46 -9.11 -5.10
C GLU A 226 14.77 -9.54 -3.80
N LYS A 227 14.11 -8.61 -3.13
CA LYS A 227 13.35 -8.90 -1.88
C LYS A 227 12.24 -9.94 -2.09
N TYR A 228 11.60 -9.93 -3.24
CA TYR A 228 10.57 -10.90 -3.58
C TYR A 228 11.19 -12.29 -3.85
N GLY A 229 12.30 -12.34 -4.57
CA GLY A 229 13.09 -13.57 -4.78
C GLY A 229 13.50 -14.21 -3.45
N ASP A 230 14.08 -13.44 -2.55
CA ASP A 230 14.48 -13.88 -1.20
C ASP A 230 13.30 -14.41 -0.38
N ARG A 231 12.14 -13.73 -0.43
CA ARG A 231 10.93 -14.16 0.28
C ARG A 231 10.39 -15.47 -0.29
N LYS A 232 10.39 -15.62 -1.62
CA LYS A 232 9.93 -16.84 -2.30
C LYS A 232 10.84 -18.01 -1.99
N GLU A 233 12.14 -17.80 -2.03
CA GLU A 233 13.14 -18.82 -1.67
C GLU A 233 13.00 -19.22 -0.20
N THR A 234 12.89 -18.25 0.72
CA THR A 234 12.65 -18.51 2.14
C THR A 234 11.38 -19.32 2.36
N ALA A 235 10.27 -18.96 1.69
CA ALA A 235 9.01 -19.70 1.80
C ALA A 235 9.11 -21.12 1.25
N ALA A 236 9.82 -21.33 0.13
CA ALA A 236 10.09 -22.64 -0.42
C ALA A 236 10.93 -23.49 0.54
N ASN A 237 11.97 -22.91 1.14
CA ASN A 237 12.83 -23.55 2.13
C ASN A 237 12.05 -23.94 3.40
N ILE A 238 11.17 -23.06 3.90
CA ILE A 238 10.28 -23.37 5.04
C ILE A 238 9.38 -24.57 4.73
N ASN A 239 8.75 -24.58 3.56
CA ASN A 239 7.89 -25.68 3.12
C ASN A 239 8.68 -27.00 2.99
N ALA A 240 9.87 -26.95 2.41
CA ALA A 240 10.75 -28.12 2.25
C ALA A 240 11.20 -28.67 3.61
N VAL A 241 11.68 -27.79 4.52
CA VAL A 241 12.06 -28.17 5.88
C VAL A 241 10.90 -28.78 6.63
N SER A 242 9.72 -28.14 6.60
CA SER A 242 8.52 -28.63 7.27
C SER A 242 8.09 -30.00 6.77
N LYS A 243 8.23 -30.24 5.46
CA LYS A 243 7.93 -31.55 4.85
C LYS A 243 8.92 -32.62 5.28
N LEU A 244 10.22 -32.34 5.29
CA LEU A 244 11.25 -33.26 5.75
C LEU A 244 11.05 -33.63 7.24
N MET A 245 10.79 -32.65 8.07
CA MET A 245 10.50 -32.88 9.49
C MET A 245 9.28 -33.78 9.71
N LYS A 246 8.21 -33.53 8.95
CA LYS A 246 6.93 -34.25 9.10
C LYS A 246 6.96 -35.65 8.50
N GLU A 247 7.47 -35.80 7.28
CA GLU A 247 7.39 -37.04 6.50
C GLU A 247 8.58 -37.96 6.79
N MET A 248 9.78 -37.39 6.95
CA MET A 248 11.01 -38.15 7.18
C MET A 248 11.46 -38.17 8.65
N LYS A 249 10.67 -37.53 9.56
CA LYS A 249 10.95 -37.42 11.00
C LYS A 249 12.35 -36.86 11.34
N MET A 250 12.85 -35.99 10.46
CA MET A 250 14.11 -35.29 10.68
C MET A 250 13.96 -34.21 11.77
N THR A 251 15.04 -33.96 12.51
CA THR A 251 15.11 -32.74 13.34
C THR A 251 15.25 -31.51 12.45
N LEU A 252 15.00 -30.33 13.01
CA LEU A 252 15.19 -29.07 12.26
C LEU A 252 16.61 -28.96 11.69
N GLU A 253 17.63 -29.23 12.51
CA GLU A 253 19.02 -29.18 12.06
C GLU A 253 19.31 -30.17 10.91
N GLN A 254 18.83 -31.41 11.05
CA GLN A 254 19.00 -32.42 10.00
C GLN A 254 18.34 -32.00 8.68
N ALA A 255 17.16 -31.39 8.76
CA ALA A 255 16.45 -30.90 7.55
C ALA A 255 17.16 -29.69 6.90
N LEU A 256 17.69 -28.77 7.72
CA LEU A 256 18.47 -27.63 7.23
C LEU A 256 19.80 -28.08 6.57
N ASP A 257 20.48 -29.07 7.16
CA ASP A 257 21.68 -29.68 6.62
C ASP A 257 21.42 -30.43 5.31
N PHE A 258 20.35 -31.21 5.27
CA PHE A 258 19.93 -31.98 4.09
C PHE A 258 19.67 -31.07 2.87
N LEU A 259 19.08 -29.88 3.10
CA LEU A 259 18.83 -28.89 2.04
C LEU A 259 20.06 -28.03 1.72
N GLY A 260 21.16 -28.16 2.45
CA GLY A 260 22.39 -27.41 2.21
C GLY A 260 22.25 -25.90 2.40
N LEU A 261 21.32 -25.46 3.25
CA LEU A 261 21.05 -24.03 3.45
C LEU A 261 22.25 -23.33 4.12
N ASP A 262 22.58 -22.16 3.66
CA ASP A 262 23.59 -21.30 4.28
C ASP A 262 23.15 -20.72 5.63
N ASN A 263 24.04 -20.07 6.35
CA ASN A 263 23.76 -19.54 7.69
C ASN A 263 22.63 -18.49 7.71
N THR A 264 22.51 -17.68 6.66
CA THR A 264 21.47 -16.65 6.55
C THR A 264 20.11 -17.30 6.35
N GLN A 265 20.01 -18.21 5.40
CA GLN A 265 18.80 -18.99 5.10
C GLN A 265 18.36 -19.83 6.31
N ARG A 266 19.29 -20.50 7.02
CA ARG A 266 19.01 -21.24 8.26
C ARG A 266 18.39 -20.36 9.31
N ASN A 267 18.95 -19.17 9.57
CA ASN A 267 18.41 -18.23 10.56
C ASN A 267 16.99 -17.76 10.20
N LEU A 268 16.75 -17.44 8.92
CA LEU A 268 15.45 -17.01 8.44
C LEU A 268 14.40 -18.11 8.60
N VAL A 269 14.69 -19.33 8.15
CA VAL A 269 13.80 -20.49 8.24
C VAL A 269 13.50 -20.84 9.70
N THR A 270 14.54 -20.93 10.55
CA THR A 270 14.38 -21.24 11.98
C THR A 270 13.48 -20.22 12.69
N LYS A 271 13.71 -18.91 12.46
CA LYS A 271 12.92 -17.83 13.05
C LYS A 271 11.44 -17.85 12.62
N GLN A 272 11.16 -18.35 11.42
CA GLN A 272 9.78 -18.45 10.93
C GLN A 272 9.06 -19.71 11.44
N LEU A 273 9.76 -20.80 11.63
CA LEU A 273 9.19 -22.06 12.15
C LEU A 273 8.97 -22.05 13.67
N GLN A 274 9.60 -21.11 14.39
CA GLN A 274 9.44 -20.94 15.86
C GLN A 274 8.34 -19.95 16.24
N LYS A 275 7.67 -19.33 15.25
CA LYS A 275 6.49 -18.46 15.45
C LYS A 275 5.19 -19.25 15.38
#